data_9bc30090d30a84475bccb42d36ca5b59
#
_entry.id   9bc30090d30a84475bccb42d36ca5b59
#
_cell.length_a   1.000
_cell.length_b   1.000
_cell.length_c   1.000
_cell.angle_alpha   90.00
_cell.angle_beta   90.00
_cell.angle_gamma   90.00
#
_symmetry.space_group_name_H-M   'P 1'
#
loop_
_entity.id
_entity.type
_entity.pdbx_description
1 polymer ?
#
loop_
_entity_poly.entity_id
_entity_poly.type
_entity_poly.pdbx_seq_one_letter_code
_entity_poly.pdbx_strand_id
1 'polypeptide(L)'
;MELALYLLPVTLGDTPIETVLPPYNKEIILGIRHFIVEDVRSARRFLKKVDKGIDIDALTFYTLNKHTSPEDISGYLKPLVEGQPMGVISEAGCPAVADPGADVVAIAQRKNLRVVPLVGPSSIILSVMGSGFNGQSFAFHGYLPIEPAERALSLIHI
;
A
#
# COMPACT_ATOMS: atom_id res chain seq x y z
N MET A 1 -12.73 15.16 -4.56
CA MET A 1 -12.18 13.79 -4.50
C MET A 1 -13.35 12.81 -4.63
N GLU A 2 -13.22 11.74 -5.40
CA GLU A 2 -14.25 10.71 -5.56
C GLU A 2 -14.31 9.78 -4.35
N LEU A 3 -15.47 9.16 -4.11
CA LEU A 3 -15.63 8.13 -3.08
C LEU A 3 -14.93 6.84 -3.55
N ALA A 4 -13.84 6.47 -2.90
CA ALA A 4 -13.04 5.30 -3.26
C ALA A 4 -12.14 4.84 -2.11
N LEU A 5 -11.65 3.61 -2.24
CA LEU A 5 -10.49 3.08 -1.53
C LEU A 5 -9.23 3.45 -2.32
N TYR A 6 -8.44 4.37 -1.82
CA TYR A 6 -7.21 4.81 -2.46
C TYR A 6 -6.02 3.97 -1.98
N LEU A 7 -5.27 3.39 -2.91
CA LEU A 7 -4.02 2.72 -2.60
C LEU A 7 -2.91 3.77 -2.68
N LEU A 8 -2.34 4.11 -1.53
CA LEU A 8 -1.42 5.23 -1.34
C LEU A 8 0.03 4.72 -1.30
N PRO A 9 0.80 4.88 -2.38
CA PRO A 9 2.20 4.50 -2.36
C PRO A 9 3.01 5.34 -1.38
N VAL A 10 4.04 4.71 -0.79
CA VAL A 10 5.03 5.37 0.05
C VAL A 10 6.41 5.30 -0.59
N THR A 11 7.38 6.02 -0.05
CA THR A 11 8.77 5.95 -0.51
C THR A 11 9.38 4.57 -0.22
N LEU A 12 10.31 4.09 -1.06
CA LEU A 12 11.02 2.83 -0.83
C LEU A 12 12.11 2.94 0.25
N GLY A 13 12.49 4.16 0.59
CA GLY A 13 13.49 4.48 1.59
C GLY A 13 13.37 5.92 2.06
N ASP A 14 14.40 6.43 2.73
CA ASP A 14 14.37 7.81 3.22
C ASP A 14 14.75 8.82 2.11
N THR A 15 13.86 8.93 1.13
CA THR A 15 13.95 9.91 0.04
C THR A 15 12.91 11.02 0.22
N PRO A 16 13.17 12.24 -0.27
CA PRO A 16 12.16 13.30 -0.32
C PRO A 16 10.93 12.84 -1.11
N ILE A 17 9.74 13.12 -0.61
CA ILE A 17 8.48 12.67 -1.22
C ILE A 17 8.35 13.21 -2.65
N GLU A 18 8.74 14.45 -2.86
CA GLU A 18 8.62 15.18 -4.12
C GLU A 18 9.42 14.54 -5.26
N THR A 19 10.41 13.70 -4.95
CA THR A 19 11.22 13.02 -5.96
C THR A 19 10.58 11.75 -6.50
N VAL A 20 9.60 11.17 -5.79
CA VAL A 20 9.05 9.84 -6.11
C VAL A 20 7.53 9.78 -6.15
N LEU A 21 6.84 10.72 -5.48
CA LEU A 21 5.38 10.75 -5.47
C LEU A 21 4.85 11.99 -6.20
N PRO A 22 3.87 11.83 -7.11
CA PRO A 22 3.21 12.97 -7.74
C PRO A 22 2.54 13.89 -6.72
N PRO A 23 2.50 15.22 -6.95
CA PRO A 23 1.79 16.16 -6.07
C PRO A 23 0.32 15.81 -5.86
N TYR A 24 -0.33 15.20 -6.85
CA TYR A 24 -1.72 14.73 -6.77
C TYR A 24 -1.95 13.74 -5.61
N ASN A 25 -0.96 12.91 -5.26
CA ASN A 25 -1.08 11.98 -4.12
C ASN A 25 -1.29 12.76 -2.82
N LYS A 26 -0.59 13.89 -2.64
CA LYS A 26 -0.77 14.76 -1.48
C LYS A 26 -2.20 15.33 -1.42
N GLU A 27 -2.73 15.80 -2.54
CA GLU A 27 -4.10 16.33 -2.60
C GLU A 27 -5.13 15.29 -2.16
N ILE A 28 -4.98 14.04 -2.62
CA ILE A 28 -5.85 12.93 -2.21
C ILE A 28 -5.69 12.63 -0.71
N ILE A 29 -4.46 12.51 -0.22
CA ILE A 29 -4.17 12.19 1.19
C ILE A 29 -4.80 13.21 2.13
N LEU A 30 -4.74 14.50 1.81
CA LEU A 30 -5.32 15.57 2.64
C LEU A 30 -6.84 15.47 2.79
N GLY A 31 -7.53 14.84 1.84
CA GLY A 31 -8.97 14.63 1.88
C GLY A 31 -9.43 13.37 2.63
N ILE A 32 -8.51 12.48 3.04
CA ILE A 32 -8.83 11.21 3.69
C ILE A 32 -8.75 11.35 5.22
N ARG A 33 -9.67 10.67 5.93
CA ARG A 33 -9.72 10.61 7.40
C ARG A 33 -9.53 9.20 7.93
N HIS A 34 -9.73 8.17 7.13
CA HIS A 34 -9.70 6.77 7.51
C HIS A 34 -8.59 6.03 6.74
N PHE A 35 -7.63 5.47 7.46
CA PHE A 35 -6.48 4.79 6.87
C PHE A 35 -6.37 3.36 7.36
N ILE A 36 -6.21 2.42 6.43
CA ILE A 36 -5.85 1.04 6.71
C ILE A 36 -4.33 0.94 6.55
N VAL A 37 -3.64 0.45 7.57
CA VAL A 37 -2.19 0.51 7.69
C VAL A 37 -1.62 -0.77 8.31
N GLU A 38 -0.39 -1.14 7.99
CA GLU A 38 0.30 -2.24 8.67
C GLU A 38 0.82 -1.80 10.04
N ASP A 39 1.47 -0.64 10.10
CA ASP A 39 1.99 -0.02 11.33
C ASP A 39 1.56 1.44 11.43
N VAL A 40 0.87 1.76 12.52
CA VAL A 40 0.35 3.12 12.77
C VAL A 40 1.46 4.15 12.94
N ARG A 41 2.61 3.78 13.52
CA ARG A 41 3.73 4.70 13.74
C ARG A 41 4.37 5.12 12.41
N SER A 42 4.61 4.16 11.53
CA SER A 42 5.15 4.40 10.19
C SER A 42 4.20 5.26 9.35
N ALA A 43 2.91 4.93 9.37
CA ALA A 43 1.89 5.69 8.66
C ALA A 43 1.81 7.15 9.14
N ARG A 44 1.81 7.39 10.46
CA ARG A 44 1.84 8.75 11.03
C ARG A 44 3.06 9.54 10.59
N ARG A 45 4.25 8.90 10.57
CA ARG A 45 5.49 9.55 10.08
C ARG A 45 5.39 9.90 8.60
N PHE A 46 4.89 8.98 7.78
CA PHE A 46 4.67 9.22 6.36
C PHE A 46 3.70 10.39 6.14
N LEU A 47 2.55 10.40 6.80
CA LEU A 47 1.56 11.48 6.67
C LEU A 47 2.15 12.84 7.07
N LYS A 48 2.93 12.92 8.16
CA LYS A 48 3.63 14.14 8.55
C LYS A 48 4.76 14.53 7.58
N LYS A 49 5.34 13.58 6.86
CA LYS A 49 6.30 13.84 5.80
C LYS A 49 5.62 14.40 4.55
N VAL A 50 4.39 13.93 4.24
CA VAL A 50 3.56 14.46 3.15
C VAL A 50 3.15 15.91 3.43
N ASP A 51 2.66 16.18 4.63
CA ASP A 51 2.32 17.53 5.07
C ASP A 51 2.37 17.65 6.59
N LYS A 52 3.19 18.57 7.10
CA LYS A 52 3.32 18.83 8.54
C LYS A 52 2.03 19.35 9.18
N GLY A 53 1.13 19.94 8.37
CA GLY A 53 -0.16 20.47 8.81
C GLY A 53 -1.24 19.42 9.05
N ILE A 54 -1.04 18.15 8.65
CA ILE A 54 -2.00 17.09 8.90
C ILE A 54 -2.20 16.91 10.41
N ASP A 55 -3.46 17.04 10.85
CA ASP A 55 -3.86 16.72 12.22
C ASP A 55 -4.02 15.19 12.37
N ILE A 56 -2.99 14.55 12.92
CA ILE A 56 -2.95 13.09 13.08
C ILE A 56 -4.01 12.58 14.05
N ASP A 57 -4.38 13.39 15.05
CA ASP A 57 -5.35 12.99 16.07
C ASP A 57 -6.79 13.02 15.56
N ALA A 58 -7.03 13.76 14.46
CA ALA A 58 -8.29 13.74 13.73
C ALA A 58 -8.44 12.56 12.76
N LEU A 59 -7.44 11.68 12.64
CA LEU A 59 -7.44 10.53 11.73
C LEU A 59 -7.76 9.23 12.46
N THR A 60 -8.44 8.33 11.76
CA THR A 60 -8.72 6.97 12.24
C THR A 60 -7.83 5.98 11.52
N PHE A 61 -7.16 5.11 12.27
CA PHE A 61 -6.28 4.07 11.75
C PHE A 61 -6.84 2.69 12.04
N TYR A 62 -6.90 1.85 11.03
CA TYR A 62 -7.27 0.43 11.09
C TYR A 62 -6.01 -0.40 10.82
N THR A 63 -5.55 -1.15 11.83
CA THR A 63 -4.33 -1.95 11.68
C THR A 63 -4.64 -3.26 10.97
N LEU A 64 -3.94 -3.50 9.87
CA LEU A 64 -4.04 -4.69 9.05
C LEU A 64 -2.73 -5.47 9.13
N ASN A 65 -2.78 -6.69 9.63
CA ASN A 65 -1.65 -7.59 9.69
C ASN A 65 -2.04 -9.00 9.22
N LYS A 66 -1.07 -9.90 9.10
CA LYS A 66 -1.27 -11.28 8.64
C LYS A 66 -2.21 -12.14 9.49
N HIS A 67 -2.64 -11.64 10.64
CA HIS A 67 -3.57 -12.32 11.55
C HIS A 67 -4.98 -11.71 11.53
N THR A 68 -5.17 -10.63 10.79
CA THR A 68 -6.48 -9.95 10.70
C THR A 68 -7.43 -10.81 9.89
N SER A 69 -8.60 -11.13 10.44
CA SER A 69 -9.59 -11.98 9.76
C SER A 69 -10.28 -11.24 8.60
N PRO A 70 -10.80 -11.97 7.58
CA PRO A 70 -11.58 -11.35 6.50
C PRO A 70 -12.81 -10.60 6.99
N GLU A 71 -13.43 -11.05 8.08
CA GLU A 71 -14.58 -10.41 8.73
C GLU A 71 -14.18 -9.05 9.31
N ASP A 72 -13.04 -8.98 10.00
CA ASP A 72 -12.51 -7.73 10.54
C ASP A 72 -12.18 -6.74 9.43
N ILE A 73 -11.50 -7.20 8.37
CA ILE A 73 -11.18 -6.37 7.19
C ILE A 73 -12.46 -5.84 6.55
N SER A 74 -13.50 -6.68 6.44
CA SER A 74 -14.81 -6.25 5.93
C SER A 74 -15.41 -5.14 6.79
N GLY A 75 -15.20 -5.19 8.11
CA GLY A 75 -15.60 -4.13 9.05
C GLY A 75 -14.83 -2.83 8.85
N TYR A 76 -13.54 -2.90 8.49
CA TYR A 76 -12.71 -1.71 8.24
C TYR A 76 -13.23 -0.87 7.06
N LEU A 77 -13.90 -1.48 6.09
CA LEU A 77 -14.48 -0.78 4.94
C LEU A 77 -15.83 -0.10 5.23
N LYS A 78 -16.32 -0.15 6.48
CA LYS A 78 -17.59 0.49 6.85
C LYS A 78 -17.63 1.99 6.53
N PRO A 79 -16.60 2.82 6.84
CA PRO A 79 -16.62 4.23 6.46
C PRO A 79 -16.78 4.45 4.95
N LEU A 80 -16.15 3.61 4.13
CA LEU A 80 -16.28 3.70 2.67
C LEU A 80 -17.71 3.43 2.21
N VAL A 81 -18.38 2.44 2.80
CA VAL A 81 -19.81 2.15 2.55
C VAL A 81 -20.71 3.31 3.00
N GLU A 82 -20.33 4.01 4.06
CA GLU A 82 -21.03 5.19 4.60
C GLU A 82 -20.70 6.51 3.86
N GLY A 83 -19.98 6.44 2.75
CA GLY A 83 -19.70 7.61 1.91
C GLY A 83 -18.44 8.38 2.27
N GLN A 84 -17.51 7.78 3.02
CA GLN A 84 -16.23 8.41 3.38
C GLN A 84 -15.07 7.73 2.62
N PRO A 85 -14.24 8.48 1.89
CA PRO A 85 -13.09 7.90 1.21
C PRO A 85 -12.06 7.39 2.21
N MET A 86 -11.38 6.31 1.84
CA MET A 86 -10.38 5.65 2.67
C MET A 86 -9.05 5.49 1.94
N GLY A 87 -7.95 5.40 2.70
CA GLY A 87 -6.62 5.13 2.18
C GLY A 87 -6.04 3.82 2.72
N VAL A 88 -5.29 3.10 1.89
CA VAL A 88 -4.43 1.99 2.31
C VAL A 88 -2.98 2.45 2.17
N ILE A 89 -2.21 2.33 3.24
CA ILE A 89 -0.79 2.69 3.30
C ILE A 89 0.01 1.44 3.67
N SER A 90 0.97 1.05 2.83
CA SER A 90 1.95 -0.02 3.12
C SER A 90 3.21 0.54 3.79
N GLU A 91 4.11 -0.35 4.22
CA GLU A 91 5.39 0.06 4.81
C GLU A 91 6.37 0.63 3.77
N ALA A 92 6.34 0.13 2.52
CA ALA A 92 7.20 0.60 1.44
C ALA A 92 6.56 0.37 0.06
N GLY A 93 6.71 1.32 -0.86
CA GLY A 93 6.28 1.17 -2.24
C GLY A 93 4.76 1.17 -2.42
N CYS A 94 4.27 0.30 -3.30
CA CYS A 94 2.86 0.23 -3.70
C CYS A 94 2.08 -0.73 -2.81
N PRO A 95 0.99 -0.30 -2.15
CA PRO A 95 0.10 -1.17 -1.39
C PRO A 95 -0.51 -2.29 -2.25
N ALA A 96 -0.88 -3.39 -1.61
CA ALA A 96 -1.47 -4.59 -2.23
C ALA A 96 -0.52 -5.37 -3.16
N VAL A 97 0.77 -5.04 -3.16
CA VAL A 97 1.80 -5.80 -3.90
C VAL A 97 2.75 -6.44 -2.89
N ALA A 98 2.61 -7.75 -2.70
CA ALA A 98 3.36 -8.52 -1.70
C ALA A 98 3.17 -8.02 -0.25
N ASP A 99 2.00 -7.49 0.05
CA ASP A 99 1.60 -7.02 1.37
C ASP A 99 0.12 -7.37 1.69
N PRO A 100 -0.32 -7.24 2.97
CA PRO A 100 -1.69 -7.56 3.39
C PRO A 100 -2.77 -6.73 2.72
N GLY A 101 -2.45 -5.60 2.11
CA GLY A 101 -3.40 -4.73 1.42
C GLY A 101 -4.17 -5.41 0.30
N ALA A 102 -3.64 -6.51 -0.26
CA ALA A 102 -4.32 -7.31 -1.29
C ALA A 102 -5.68 -7.85 -0.81
N ASP A 103 -5.78 -8.27 0.45
CA ASP A 103 -7.02 -8.80 1.02
C ASP A 103 -8.10 -7.71 1.11
N VAL A 104 -7.71 -6.50 1.50
CA VAL A 104 -8.62 -5.33 1.53
C VAL A 104 -9.17 -5.04 0.13
N VAL A 105 -8.29 -5.03 -0.87
CA VAL A 105 -8.67 -4.81 -2.27
C VAL A 105 -9.64 -5.91 -2.74
N ALA A 106 -9.34 -7.17 -2.45
CA ALA A 106 -10.21 -8.28 -2.82
C ALA A 106 -11.61 -8.17 -2.20
N ILE A 107 -11.71 -7.74 -0.93
CA ILE A 107 -13.00 -7.52 -0.27
C ILE A 107 -13.73 -6.32 -0.86
N ALA A 108 -13.02 -5.21 -1.13
CA ALA A 108 -13.61 -4.04 -1.76
C ALA A 108 -14.18 -4.37 -3.14
N GLN A 109 -13.45 -5.13 -3.97
CA GLN A 109 -13.91 -5.60 -5.28
C GLN A 109 -15.17 -6.48 -5.17
N ARG A 110 -15.19 -7.44 -4.24
CA ARG A 110 -16.39 -8.27 -4.01
C ARG A 110 -17.63 -7.47 -3.59
N LYS A 111 -17.42 -6.33 -2.93
CA LYS A 111 -18.49 -5.40 -2.52
C LYS A 111 -18.81 -4.34 -3.58
N ASN A 112 -18.22 -4.42 -4.77
CA ASN A 112 -18.33 -3.41 -5.83
C ASN A 112 -17.98 -2.00 -5.36
N LEU A 113 -17.05 -1.87 -4.42
CA LEU A 113 -16.51 -0.59 -3.98
C LEU A 113 -15.39 -0.16 -4.94
N ARG A 114 -15.36 1.12 -5.26
CA ARG A 114 -14.32 1.66 -6.15
C ARG A 114 -12.95 1.61 -5.48
N VAL A 115 -11.95 1.08 -6.21
CA VAL A 115 -10.55 1.06 -5.80
C VAL A 115 -9.73 1.89 -6.78
N VAL A 116 -8.90 2.80 -6.26
CA VAL A 116 -8.08 3.70 -7.06
C VAL A 116 -6.62 3.58 -6.64
N PRO A 117 -5.80 2.83 -7.40
CA PRO A 117 -4.35 2.83 -7.20
C PRO A 117 -3.78 4.19 -7.60
N LEU A 118 -2.94 4.78 -6.73
CA LEU A 118 -2.19 5.98 -7.05
C LEU A 118 -0.80 5.63 -7.57
N VAL A 119 -0.24 6.54 -8.37
CA VAL A 119 1.11 6.37 -8.95
C VAL A 119 2.17 6.51 -7.86
N GLY A 120 3.12 5.59 -7.85
CA GLY A 120 4.26 5.62 -6.91
C GLY A 120 5.33 4.60 -7.25
N PRO A 121 6.43 4.56 -6.46
CA PRO A 121 7.57 3.71 -6.74
C PRO A 121 7.27 2.24 -6.43
N SER A 122 7.81 1.34 -7.27
CA SER A 122 7.77 -0.12 -7.06
C SER A 122 9.18 -0.68 -7.21
N SER A 123 9.69 -1.32 -6.15
CA SER A 123 11.02 -1.98 -6.20
C SER A 123 11.06 -3.07 -7.26
N ILE A 124 9.97 -3.78 -7.48
CA ILE A 124 9.87 -4.85 -8.49
C ILE A 124 10.06 -4.26 -9.88
N ILE A 125 9.29 -3.23 -10.23
CA ILE A 125 9.38 -2.60 -11.56
C ILE A 125 10.71 -1.88 -11.75
N LEU A 126 11.22 -1.18 -10.74
CA LEU A 126 12.54 -0.53 -10.81
C LEU A 126 13.66 -1.55 -11.00
N SER A 127 13.58 -2.72 -10.37
CA SER A 127 14.53 -3.81 -10.56
C SER A 127 14.51 -4.36 -12.00
N VAL A 128 13.32 -4.59 -12.56
CA VAL A 128 13.17 -5.01 -13.96
C VAL A 128 13.74 -3.96 -14.90
N MET A 129 13.42 -2.67 -14.69
CA MET A 129 13.95 -1.56 -15.50
C MET A 129 15.48 -1.50 -15.49
N GLY A 130 16.10 -1.69 -14.32
CA GLY A 130 17.55 -1.63 -14.15
C GLY A 130 18.31 -2.91 -14.53
N SER A 131 17.60 -4.03 -14.76
CA SER A 131 18.23 -5.34 -14.97
C SER A 131 18.78 -5.56 -16.39
N GLY A 132 18.23 -4.87 -17.39
CA GLY A 132 18.51 -5.16 -18.80
C GLY A 132 17.84 -6.46 -19.32
N PHE A 133 17.04 -7.15 -18.50
CA PHE A 133 16.26 -8.31 -18.94
C PHE A 133 14.98 -7.90 -19.69
N ASN A 134 14.30 -8.91 -20.27
CA ASN A 134 13.07 -8.68 -21.03
C ASN A 134 11.93 -8.22 -20.10
N GLY A 135 11.61 -6.94 -20.15
CA GLY A 135 10.52 -6.35 -19.37
C GLY A 135 9.11 -6.65 -19.87
N GLN A 136 8.96 -7.30 -21.05
CA GLN A 136 7.66 -7.71 -21.58
C GLN A 136 7.15 -9.04 -21.01
N SER A 137 8.06 -9.85 -20.45
CA SER A 137 7.72 -11.16 -19.89
C SER A 137 8.61 -11.41 -18.67
N PHE A 138 8.05 -11.24 -17.49
CA PHE A 138 8.69 -11.58 -16.20
C PHE A 138 7.62 -12.06 -15.22
N ALA A 139 8.04 -12.80 -14.19
CA ALA A 139 7.18 -13.24 -13.12
C ALA A 139 7.78 -12.87 -11.76
N PHE A 140 6.96 -12.31 -10.89
CA PHE A 140 7.31 -12.08 -9.49
C PHE A 140 6.80 -13.24 -8.64
N HIS A 141 7.72 -14.07 -8.13
CA HIS A 141 7.40 -15.24 -7.31
C HIS A 141 7.36 -14.96 -5.80
N GLY A 142 7.38 -13.69 -5.41
CA GLY A 142 7.52 -13.28 -4.02
C GLY A 142 8.97 -13.07 -3.62
N TYR A 143 9.17 -12.75 -2.33
CA TYR A 143 10.50 -12.60 -1.76
C TYR A 143 11.10 -13.97 -1.46
N LEU A 144 12.40 -14.13 -1.74
CA LEU A 144 13.13 -15.33 -1.41
C LEU A 144 13.24 -15.51 0.12
N PRO A 145 13.24 -16.77 0.61
CA PRO A 145 13.48 -17.06 2.01
C PRO A 145 14.81 -16.47 2.53
N ILE A 146 14.82 -16.02 3.77
CA ILE A 146 16.04 -15.48 4.41
C ILE A 146 17.02 -16.61 4.69
N GLU A 147 16.53 -17.78 5.16
CA GLU A 147 17.34 -18.96 5.44
C GLU A 147 18.03 -19.50 4.19
N PRO A 148 19.36 -19.69 4.20
CA PRO A 148 20.12 -20.09 3.00
C PRO A 148 19.65 -21.40 2.38
N ALA A 149 19.31 -22.41 3.19
CA ALA A 149 18.86 -23.72 2.72
C ALA A 149 17.50 -23.62 2.02
N GLU A 150 16.54 -22.91 2.61
CA GLU A 150 15.22 -22.67 2.03
C GLU A 150 15.32 -21.83 0.75
N ARG A 151 16.20 -20.82 0.76
CA ARG A 151 16.45 -19.99 -0.42
C ARG A 151 17.02 -20.78 -1.59
N ALA A 152 17.97 -21.69 -1.32
CA ALA A 152 18.53 -22.57 -2.34
C ALA A 152 17.45 -23.48 -2.96
N LEU A 153 16.57 -24.07 -2.14
CA LEU A 153 15.44 -24.86 -2.61
C LEU A 153 14.45 -24.03 -3.43
N SER A 154 14.11 -22.83 -2.98
CA SER A 154 13.25 -21.90 -3.73
C SER A 154 13.79 -21.61 -5.12
N LEU A 155 15.09 -21.33 -5.24
CA LEU A 155 15.75 -21.05 -6.52
C LEU A 155 15.76 -22.24 -7.48
N ILE A 156 15.77 -23.47 -6.97
CA ILE A 156 15.68 -24.69 -7.80
C ILE A 156 14.26 -24.86 -8.38
N HIS A 157 13.24 -24.42 -7.66
CA HIS A 157 11.84 -24.61 -8.04
C HIS A 157 11.21 -23.42 -8.82
N ILE A 158 11.93 -22.31 -8.92
CA ILE A 158 11.55 -21.17 -9.77
C ILE A 158 12.02 -21.42 -11.22
#